data_fc0fe23102ce4abda9cdb198bb3ebafe
#
_entry.id   fc0fe23102ce4abda9cdb198bb3ebafe
#
_cell.length_a   1.000
_cell.length_b   1.000
_cell.length_c   1.000
_cell.angle_alpha   90.00
_cell.angle_beta   90.00
_cell.angle_gamma   90.00
#
_symmetry.space_group_name_H-M   'P 1'
#
loop_
_entity.id
_entity.type
_entity.pdbx_description
1 polymer ?
#
loop_
_entity_poly.entity_id
_entity_poly.type
_entity_poly.pdbx_seq_one_letter_code
_entity_poly.pdbx_strand_id
1 'polypeptide(L)'
;MSQPIIVWFRQDLRLDDNMAVAACVEANAPMIALFIDDRQHERQAGAVSLWWRDQSLQALADELQRRGSQLILREGDAASQLNQLIDETNPQAVFWNRQYYAESIARDTAIKADLQARQINVESFNSTLLFEPWQIRSKTANTPFKVFTPFWKACQTHGIDTRIWDAPMQFLAPSKWPQSLALTKTNLPEGAHALDQWQPGEAGARKTLHRFLSENIHGYADGRDFPAKPATSRLAPHLRWGEISPRRLFAETSAAPVSDNDQRKFFAEIGWREFSYQTLFHNPNLKTTCLQPKFEAFPWREGAEAEDDFEAWKNGTTGYPIVDAGMRELRQTGYMHNRVRMIAASFLIKHLLIDWRRGEAWFWERLADADPANNTASWQWVAGCGADAAPYFRIFNPIIQGQKFDPEGHYTKRYIPELTGLSGKMLFSPWLAKSDLLENANVQLGQSYPKPIVEHDFARNRALDIFKALA
;
A
#
# COMPACT_ATOMS: atom_id res chain seq x y z
N MET A 1 -7.46 10.34 -41.55
CA MET A 1 -7.40 10.56 -40.09
C MET A 1 -6.22 9.73 -39.57
N SER A 2 -5.47 10.25 -38.63
CA SER A 2 -4.34 9.53 -38.04
C SER A 2 -4.85 8.29 -37.26
N GLN A 3 -4.09 7.20 -37.32
CA GLN A 3 -4.38 5.99 -36.54
C GLN A 3 -4.26 6.30 -35.04
N PRO A 4 -5.08 5.71 -34.17
CA PRO A 4 -5.02 5.96 -32.74
C PRO A 4 -3.79 5.32 -32.07
N ILE A 5 -3.47 5.79 -30.89
CA ILE A 5 -2.57 5.12 -29.94
C ILE A 5 -3.41 4.56 -28.81
N ILE A 6 -3.21 3.28 -28.48
CA ILE A 6 -3.78 2.67 -27.29
C ILE A 6 -2.87 2.98 -26.11
N VAL A 7 -3.41 3.64 -25.07
CA VAL A 7 -2.74 3.84 -23.78
C VAL A 7 -3.37 2.90 -22.76
N TRP A 8 -2.61 1.88 -22.37
CA TRP A 8 -3.08 0.83 -21.47
C TRP A 8 -2.81 1.21 -20.01
N PHE A 9 -3.84 1.66 -19.30
CA PHE A 9 -3.82 1.99 -17.87
C PHE A 9 -3.90 0.72 -17.01
N ARG A 10 -3.24 0.72 -15.85
CA ARG A 10 -3.26 -0.35 -14.85
C ARG A 10 -3.25 0.23 -13.42
N GLN A 11 -2.07 0.38 -12.80
CA GLN A 11 -1.87 1.01 -11.48
C GLN A 11 -1.30 2.42 -11.63
N ASP A 12 -1.84 3.16 -12.56
CA ASP A 12 -1.43 4.50 -12.97
C ASP A 12 -2.66 5.34 -13.39
N LEU A 13 -3.74 5.24 -12.58
CA LEU A 13 -5.08 5.77 -12.87
C LEU A 13 -5.14 7.30 -12.73
N ARG A 14 -4.32 7.99 -13.55
CA ARG A 14 -4.24 9.44 -13.65
C ARG A 14 -3.86 9.88 -15.05
N LEU A 15 -4.17 11.13 -15.38
CA LEU A 15 -3.75 11.75 -16.64
C LEU A 15 -2.50 12.62 -16.46
N ASP A 16 -2.37 13.22 -15.28
CA ASP A 16 -1.26 14.08 -14.93
C ASP A 16 0.00 13.30 -14.58
N ASP A 17 1.17 13.80 -15.01
CA ASP A 17 2.46 13.13 -14.83
C ASP A 17 2.43 11.63 -15.21
N ASN A 18 1.73 11.32 -16.30
CA ASN A 18 1.61 9.99 -16.87
C ASN A 18 2.38 9.93 -18.19
N MET A 19 3.52 9.25 -18.19
CA MET A 19 4.44 9.27 -19.33
C MET A 19 3.87 8.59 -20.59
N ALA A 20 3.02 7.55 -20.43
CA ALA A 20 2.36 6.92 -21.57
C ALA A 20 1.33 7.87 -22.21
N VAL A 21 0.61 8.65 -21.40
CA VAL A 21 -0.29 9.70 -21.87
C VAL A 21 0.49 10.82 -22.55
N ALA A 22 1.57 11.30 -21.92
CA ALA A 22 2.41 12.35 -22.48
C ALA A 22 2.99 11.96 -23.85
N ALA A 23 3.51 10.74 -23.99
CA ALA A 23 4.02 10.24 -25.26
C ALA A 23 2.94 10.16 -26.35
N CYS A 24 1.70 9.80 -26.01
CA CYS A 24 0.57 9.82 -26.94
C CYS A 24 0.24 11.26 -27.40
N VAL A 25 0.26 12.21 -26.48
CA VAL A 25 0.02 13.64 -26.79
C VAL A 25 1.14 14.21 -27.69
N GLU A 26 2.40 13.89 -27.37
CA GLU A 26 3.56 14.31 -28.17
C GLU A 26 3.50 13.74 -29.60
N ALA A 27 2.97 12.52 -29.77
CA ALA A 27 2.76 11.91 -31.08
C ALA A 27 1.61 12.57 -31.89
N ASN A 28 0.87 13.52 -31.30
CA ASN A 28 -0.28 14.18 -31.92
C ASN A 28 -1.30 13.19 -32.52
N ALA A 29 -1.61 12.13 -31.77
CA ALA A 29 -2.47 11.02 -32.18
C ALA A 29 -3.75 10.96 -31.36
N PRO A 30 -4.87 10.44 -31.93
CA PRO A 30 -6.05 10.11 -31.15
C PRO A 30 -5.73 9.07 -30.07
N MET A 31 -6.23 9.26 -28.85
CA MET A 31 -5.98 8.35 -27.75
C MET A 31 -7.18 7.43 -27.49
N ILE A 32 -6.90 6.12 -27.40
CA ILE A 32 -7.82 5.12 -26.84
C ILE A 32 -7.28 4.74 -25.47
N ALA A 33 -7.90 5.24 -24.40
CA ALA A 33 -7.56 4.87 -23.04
C ALA A 33 -8.17 3.49 -22.74
N LEU A 34 -7.34 2.51 -22.40
CA LEU A 34 -7.74 1.12 -22.15
C LEU A 34 -7.45 0.72 -20.71
N PHE A 35 -8.40 0.07 -20.05
CA PHE A 35 -8.17 -0.70 -18.83
C PHE A 35 -8.70 -2.13 -19.03
N ILE A 36 -7.88 -3.12 -18.67
CA ILE A 36 -8.24 -4.55 -18.73
C ILE A 36 -8.24 -5.09 -17.29
N ASP A 37 -9.37 -5.63 -16.84
CA ASP A 37 -9.46 -6.37 -15.57
C ASP A 37 -8.95 -7.81 -15.81
N ASP A 38 -7.62 -7.97 -15.76
CA ASP A 38 -6.94 -9.25 -15.92
C ASP A 38 -6.85 -9.98 -14.59
N ARG A 39 -7.81 -10.87 -14.35
CA ARG A 39 -7.89 -11.67 -13.11
C ARG A 39 -7.06 -12.94 -13.15
N GLN A 40 -6.41 -13.25 -14.25
CA GLN A 40 -5.69 -14.52 -14.42
C GLN A 40 -4.22 -14.40 -14.04
N HIS A 41 -3.59 -13.26 -14.34
CA HIS A 41 -2.14 -13.07 -14.25
C HIS A 41 -1.69 -12.19 -13.08
N GLU A 42 -2.62 -11.62 -12.32
CA GLU A 42 -2.28 -10.77 -11.20
C GLU A 42 -2.87 -11.32 -9.89
N ARG A 43 -2.17 -11.10 -8.78
CA ARG A 43 -2.75 -11.32 -7.45
C ARG A 43 -3.99 -10.47 -7.32
N GLN A 44 -5.14 -11.12 -7.17
CA GLN A 44 -6.41 -10.41 -6.99
C GLN A 44 -6.32 -9.45 -5.80
N ALA A 45 -6.70 -8.21 -6.00
CA ALA A 45 -6.77 -7.22 -4.93
C ALA A 45 -7.91 -7.58 -3.96
N GLY A 46 -7.75 -7.27 -2.69
CA GLY A 46 -8.79 -7.44 -1.68
C GLY A 46 -9.99 -6.51 -1.92
N ALA A 47 -11.13 -6.83 -1.32
CA ALA A 47 -12.40 -6.17 -1.61
C ALA A 47 -12.37 -4.64 -1.39
N VAL A 48 -11.70 -4.15 -0.35
CA VAL A 48 -11.56 -2.70 -0.11
C VAL A 48 -10.70 -2.03 -1.19
N SER A 49 -9.61 -2.69 -1.60
CA SER A 49 -8.74 -2.20 -2.66
C SER A 49 -9.43 -2.21 -4.03
N LEU A 50 -10.27 -3.22 -4.30
CA LEU A 50 -11.12 -3.27 -5.50
C LEU A 50 -12.18 -2.18 -5.50
N TRP A 51 -12.84 -1.93 -4.37
CA TRP A 51 -13.76 -0.80 -4.24
C TRP A 51 -13.05 0.53 -4.57
N TRP A 52 -11.83 0.74 -4.04
CA TRP A 52 -11.04 1.93 -4.36
C TRP A 52 -10.76 2.04 -5.86
N ARG A 53 -10.29 0.94 -6.48
CA ARG A 53 -10.05 0.87 -7.93
C ARG A 53 -11.26 1.27 -8.74
N ASP A 54 -12.42 0.75 -8.41
CA ASP A 54 -13.65 1.03 -9.17
C ASP A 54 -14.04 2.50 -9.08
N GLN A 55 -13.89 3.13 -7.90
CA GLN A 55 -14.07 4.58 -7.75
C GLN A 55 -13.03 5.39 -8.55
N SER A 56 -11.77 4.93 -8.54
CA SER A 56 -10.68 5.52 -9.34
C SER A 56 -10.96 5.44 -10.83
N LEU A 57 -11.42 4.30 -11.33
CA LEU A 57 -11.77 4.10 -12.73
C LEU A 57 -12.95 4.99 -13.15
N GLN A 58 -13.94 5.17 -12.27
CA GLN A 58 -15.03 6.10 -12.52
C GLN A 58 -14.50 7.54 -12.62
N ALA A 59 -13.66 7.96 -11.68
CA ALA A 59 -13.07 9.30 -11.70
C ALA A 59 -12.20 9.53 -12.96
N LEU A 60 -11.43 8.53 -13.39
CA LEU A 60 -10.64 8.58 -14.61
C LEU A 60 -11.54 8.66 -15.86
N ALA A 61 -12.61 7.88 -15.91
CA ALA A 61 -13.57 7.90 -17.02
C ALA A 61 -14.24 9.27 -17.16
N ASP A 62 -14.68 9.84 -16.03
CA ASP A 62 -15.29 11.19 -15.99
C ASP A 62 -14.32 12.27 -16.46
N GLU A 63 -13.03 12.18 -16.06
CA GLU A 63 -12.00 13.13 -16.48
C GLU A 63 -11.67 13.00 -17.97
N LEU A 64 -11.54 11.77 -18.47
CA LEU A 64 -11.35 11.53 -19.91
C LEU A 64 -12.52 12.10 -20.74
N GLN A 65 -13.75 11.88 -20.28
CA GLN A 65 -14.93 12.39 -20.97
C GLN A 65 -14.95 13.93 -21.03
N ARG A 66 -14.61 14.61 -19.93
CA ARG A 66 -14.50 16.08 -19.89
C ARG A 66 -13.45 16.61 -20.86
N ARG A 67 -12.44 15.81 -21.19
CA ARG A 67 -11.33 16.17 -22.10
C ARG A 67 -11.49 15.59 -23.52
N GLY A 68 -12.70 15.14 -23.88
CA GLY A 68 -13.02 14.66 -25.24
C GLY A 68 -12.53 13.24 -25.56
N SER A 69 -12.21 12.43 -24.54
CA SER A 69 -11.85 11.02 -24.67
C SER A 69 -12.80 10.14 -23.86
N GLN A 70 -12.59 8.83 -23.88
CA GLN A 70 -13.31 7.89 -23.01
C GLN A 70 -12.43 6.71 -22.60
N LEU A 71 -12.77 6.12 -21.44
CA LEU A 71 -12.14 4.90 -20.95
C LEU A 71 -12.81 3.67 -21.57
N ILE A 72 -12.03 2.83 -22.22
CA ILE A 72 -12.46 1.53 -22.72
C ILE A 72 -12.13 0.46 -21.70
N LEU A 73 -13.16 -0.25 -21.25
CA LEU A 73 -13.05 -1.31 -20.26
C LEU A 73 -13.18 -2.68 -20.93
N ARG A 74 -12.26 -3.57 -20.61
CA ARG A 74 -12.26 -4.97 -21.03
C ARG A 74 -12.03 -5.86 -19.80
N GLU A 75 -12.42 -7.13 -19.90
CA GLU A 75 -12.21 -8.15 -18.85
C GLU A 75 -11.67 -9.44 -19.49
N GLY A 76 -10.72 -10.08 -18.82
CA GLY A 76 -10.13 -11.35 -19.24
C GLY A 76 -8.62 -11.26 -19.44
N ASP A 77 -8.06 -12.24 -20.15
CA ASP A 77 -6.63 -12.30 -20.45
C ASP A 77 -6.15 -11.05 -21.19
N ALA A 78 -5.16 -10.37 -20.61
CA ALA A 78 -4.71 -9.07 -21.10
C ALA A 78 -4.17 -9.13 -22.53
N ALA A 79 -3.44 -10.18 -22.91
CA ALA A 79 -2.90 -10.33 -24.25
C ALA A 79 -4.02 -10.51 -25.28
N SER A 80 -5.00 -11.35 -24.97
CA SER A 80 -6.15 -11.61 -25.84
C SER A 80 -7.00 -10.34 -26.03
N GLN A 81 -7.32 -9.63 -24.94
CA GLN A 81 -8.13 -8.41 -25.00
C GLN A 81 -7.43 -7.26 -25.72
N LEU A 82 -6.12 -7.13 -25.51
CA LEU A 82 -5.32 -6.14 -26.23
C LEU A 82 -5.25 -6.44 -27.72
N ASN A 83 -5.00 -7.70 -28.11
CA ASN A 83 -4.96 -8.12 -29.50
C ASN A 83 -6.31 -7.90 -30.20
N GLN A 84 -7.41 -8.23 -29.53
CA GLN A 84 -8.75 -7.95 -30.05
C GLN A 84 -8.97 -6.45 -30.30
N LEU A 85 -8.58 -5.60 -29.34
CA LEU A 85 -8.71 -4.15 -29.51
C LEU A 85 -7.82 -3.61 -30.62
N ILE A 86 -6.63 -4.17 -30.83
CA ILE A 86 -5.73 -3.83 -31.93
C ILE A 86 -6.38 -4.14 -33.27
N ASP A 87 -6.98 -5.32 -33.41
CA ASP A 87 -7.66 -5.73 -34.64
C ASP A 87 -8.91 -4.87 -34.93
N GLU A 88 -9.63 -4.41 -33.87
CA GLU A 88 -10.77 -3.50 -34.00
C GLU A 88 -10.38 -2.08 -34.44
N THR A 89 -9.21 -1.59 -34.00
CA THR A 89 -8.88 -0.16 -34.07
C THR A 89 -7.69 0.18 -34.98
N ASN A 90 -6.92 -0.83 -35.39
CA ASN A 90 -5.70 -0.69 -36.18
C ASN A 90 -4.80 0.48 -35.70
N PRO A 91 -4.30 0.43 -34.44
CA PRO A 91 -3.54 1.50 -33.84
C PRO A 91 -2.14 1.61 -34.44
N GLN A 92 -1.56 2.84 -34.45
CA GLN A 92 -0.17 3.03 -34.83
C GLN A 92 0.82 2.60 -33.72
N ALA A 93 0.38 2.58 -32.46
CA ALA A 93 1.20 2.21 -31.32
C ALA A 93 0.37 1.77 -30.12
N VAL A 94 1.03 1.05 -29.19
CA VAL A 94 0.50 0.72 -27.86
C VAL A 94 1.50 1.16 -26.81
N PHE A 95 1.04 1.98 -25.87
CA PHE A 95 1.86 2.56 -24.79
C PHE A 95 1.35 2.15 -23.42
N TRP A 96 2.26 1.93 -22.48
CA TRP A 96 1.90 1.71 -21.06
C TRP A 96 3.01 2.11 -20.09
N ASN A 97 2.65 2.25 -18.81
CA ASN A 97 3.63 2.43 -17.74
C ASN A 97 3.96 1.09 -17.08
N ARG A 98 5.23 0.81 -16.83
CA ARG A 98 5.71 -0.48 -16.31
C ARG A 98 5.17 -0.80 -14.91
N GLN A 99 4.93 -2.06 -14.68
CA GLN A 99 4.76 -2.70 -13.38
C GLN A 99 5.99 -3.55 -13.07
N TYR A 100 6.31 -3.77 -11.78
CA TYR A 100 7.61 -4.28 -11.37
C TYR A 100 7.55 -5.57 -10.55
N TYR A 101 6.45 -6.30 -10.57
CA TYR A 101 6.34 -7.64 -9.99
C TYR A 101 6.36 -8.73 -11.08
N ALA A 102 6.81 -9.93 -10.70
CA ALA A 102 7.23 -10.97 -11.64
C ALA A 102 6.16 -11.33 -12.69
N GLU A 103 4.92 -11.48 -12.27
CA GLU A 103 3.83 -11.88 -13.14
C GLU A 103 3.56 -10.81 -14.21
N SER A 104 3.53 -9.53 -13.81
CA SER A 104 3.35 -8.43 -14.76
C SER A 104 4.55 -8.25 -15.70
N ILE A 105 5.78 -8.45 -15.21
CA ILE A 105 6.98 -8.39 -16.06
C ILE A 105 6.92 -9.48 -17.11
N ALA A 106 6.59 -10.71 -16.74
CA ALA A 106 6.49 -11.84 -17.66
C ALA A 106 5.41 -11.59 -18.72
N ARG A 107 4.21 -11.20 -18.31
CA ARG A 107 3.09 -10.86 -19.20
C ARG A 107 3.46 -9.73 -20.16
N ASP A 108 3.94 -8.61 -19.63
CA ASP A 108 4.25 -7.41 -20.42
C ASP A 108 5.40 -7.67 -21.42
N THR A 109 6.36 -8.52 -21.03
CA THR A 109 7.46 -8.95 -21.93
C THR A 109 6.93 -9.79 -23.10
N ALA A 110 6.04 -10.74 -22.82
CA ALA A 110 5.43 -11.58 -23.85
C ALA A 110 4.57 -10.75 -24.81
N ILE A 111 3.71 -9.86 -24.29
CA ILE A 111 2.88 -8.95 -25.08
C ILE A 111 3.76 -8.06 -25.95
N LYS A 112 4.84 -7.49 -25.41
CA LYS A 112 5.73 -6.61 -26.16
C LYS A 112 6.41 -7.34 -27.31
N ALA A 113 6.85 -8.58 -27.10
CA ALA A 113 7.47 -9.41 -28.13
C ALA A 113 6.47 -9.75 -29.25
N ASP A 114 5.23 -10.12 -28.92
CA ASP A 114 4.17 -10.40 -29.90
C ASP A 114 3.85 -9.15 -30.74
N LEU A 115 3.65 -8.00 -30.14
CA LEU A 115 3.36 -6.76 -30.86
C LEU A 115 4.51 -6.35 -31.79
N GLN A 116 5.76 -6.50 -31.35
CA GLN A 116 6.94 -6.21 -32.16
C GLN A 116 7.03 -7.18 -33.37
N ALA A 117 6.71 -8.46 -33.19
CA ALA A 117 6.66 -9.44 -34.29
C ALA A 117 5.57 -9.08 -35.33
N ARG A 118 4.48 -8.44 -34.86
CA ARG A 118 3.41 -7.91 -35.75
C ARG A 118 3.72 -6.52 -36.32
N GLN A 119 4.93 -6.00 -36.11
CA GLN A 119 5.36 -4.64 -36.55
C GLN A 119 4.52 -3.49 -35.99
N ILE A 120 3.88 -3.68 -34.78
CA ILE A 120 3.18 -2.65 -34.05
C ILE A 120 4.19 -1.95 -33.16
N ASN A 121 4.24 -0.61 -33.22
CA ASN A 121 5.08 0.16 -32.32
C ASN A 121 4.60 0.00 -30.87
N VAL A 122 5.52 -0.33 -29.96
CA VAL A 122 5.20 -0.56 -28.55
C VAL A 122 6.25 0.06 -27.64
N GLU A 123 5.81 0.94 -26.74
CA GLU A 123 6.68 1.59 -25.79
C GLU A 123 6.16 1.44 -24.36
N SER A 124 7.09 1.37 -23.41
CA SER A 124 6.76 1.33 -21.98
C SER A 124 7.63 2.29 -21.19
N PHE A 125 7.03 2.94 -20.19
CA PHE A 125 7.65 4.04 -19.46
C PHE A 125 7.71 3.77 -17.95
N ASN A 126 8.58 4.49 -17.25
CA ASN A 126 8.52 4.57 -15.79
C ASN A 126 7.62 5.76 -15.37
N SER A 127 6.50 5.47 -14.78
CA SER A 127 5.57 6.50 -14.28
C SER A 127 5.06 6.19 -12.86
N THR A 128 5.53 5.10 -12.26
CA THR A 128 5.07 4.59 -10.96
C THR A 128 6.12 4.64 -9.87
N LEU A 129 7.40 4.80 -10.24
CA LEU A 129 8.54 4.90 -9.31
C LEU A 129 9.38 6.15 -9.63
N LEU A 130 10.19 6.59 -8.67
CA LEU A 130 11.21 7.61 -8.90
C LEU A 130 12.36 7.05 -9.74
N PHE A 131 12.71 5.79 -9.53
CA PHE A 131 13.80 5.11 -10.20
C PHE A 131 13.34 3.73 -10.71
N GLU A 132 13.89 3.30 -11.82
CA GLU A 132 13.79 1.90 -12.20
C GLU A 132 14.48 1.01 -11.15
N PRO A 133 13.91 -0.12 -10.73
CA PRO A 133 14.48 -0.96 -9.68
C PRO A 133 15.91 -1.45 -9.95
N TRP A 134 16.33 -1.49 -11.21
CA TRP A 134 17.69 -1.88 -11.63
C TRP A 134 18.68 -0.72 -11.71
N GLN A 135 18.23 0.55 -11.62
CA GLN A 135 19.09 1.73 -11.77
C GLN A 135 19.99 1.97 -10.57
N ILE A 136 19.46 1.78 -9.37
CA ILE A 136 20.15 2.13 -8.13
C ILE A 136 20.88 0.91 -7.58
N ARG A 137 22.18 0.88 -7.75
CA ARG A 137 23.06 -0.22 -7.34
C ARG A 137 24.25 0.27 -6.54
N SER A 138 24.82 -0.62 -5.73
CA SER A 138 26.04 -0.39 -4.98
C SER A 138 27.19 -0.12 -5.97
N LYS A 139 27.93 0.97 -5.79
CA LYS A 139 29.07 1.35 -6.67
C LYS A 139 30.19 0.32 -6.66
N THR A 140 30.43 -0.33 -5.52
CA THR A 140 31.55 -1.26 -5.36
C THR A 140 31.26 -2.65 -5.90
N ALA A 141 30.08 -3.20 -5.59
CA ALA A 141 29.74 -4.60 -5.93
C ALA A 141 28.77 -4.73 -7.11
N ASN A 142 28.20 -3.60 -7.60
CA ASN A 142 27.16 -3.55 -8.61
C ASN A 142 25.94 -4.45 -8.27
N THR A 143 25.62 -4.57 -7.00
CA THR A 143 24.51 -5.36 -6.47
C THR A 143 23.39 -4.47 -5.94
N PRO A 144 22.14 -4.97 -5.87
CA PRO A 144 21.06 -4.26 -5.20
C PRO A 144 21.38 -4.06 -3.72
N PHE A 145 20.85 -2.97 -3.16
CA PHE A 145 21.01 -2.69 -1.74
C PHE A 145 20.12 -3.59 -0.89
N LYS A 146 20.67 -4.02 0.27
CA LYS A 146 19.94 -4.81 1.29
C LYS A 146 19.53 -3.97 2.51
N VAL A 147 19.98 -2.71 2.58
CA VAL A 147 19.78 -1.78 3.70
C VAL A 147 19.30 -0.44 3.16
N PHE A 148 18.29 0.13 3.80
CA PHE A 148 17.62 1.35 3.35
C PHE A 148 18.53 2.58 3.31
N THR A 149 19.28 2.86 4.38
CA THR A 149 20.06 4.08 4.49
C THR A 149 21.06 4.27 3.33
N PRO A 150 21.92 3.29 2.97
CA PRO A 150 22.80 3.41 1.82
C PRO A 150 22.05 3.45 0.49
N PHE A 151 20.92 2.75 0.36
CA PHE A 151 20.04 2.83 -0.81
C PHE A 151 19.54 4.26 -1.02
N TRP A 152 18.93 4.84 -0.01
CA TRP A 152 18.35 6.18 -0.13
C TRP A 152 19.41 7.25 -0.38
N LYS A 153 20.57 7.13 0.25
CA LYS A 153 21.72 8.00 -0.05
C LYS A 153 22.17 7.88 -1.52
N ALA A 154 22.17 6.67 -2.07
CA ALA A 154 22.48 6.45 -3.49
C ALA A 154 21.43 7.07 -4.41
N CYS A 155 20.13 6.96 -4.10
CA CYS A 155 19.03 7.62 -4.81
C CYS A 155 19.23 9.16 -4.84
N GLN A 156 19.49 9.76 -3.70
CA GLN A 156 19.72 11.20 -3.59
C GLN A 156 20.98 11.66 -4.37
N THR A 157 22.02 10.85 -4.37
CA THR A 157 23.25 11.13 -5.14
C THR A 157 23.05 10.99 -6.64
N HIS A 158 22.20 10.05 -7.08
CA HIS A 158 21.83 9.86 -8.49
C HIS A 158 21.06 11.07 -9.03
N GLY A 159 20.33 11.75 -8.18
CA GLY A 159 19.43 12.85 -8.51
C GLY A 159 18.02 12.36 -8.83
N ILE A 160 17.01 13.05 -8.30
CA ILE A 160 15.60 12.74 -8.52
C ILE A 160 15.08 13.66 -9.59
N ASP A 161 14.54 13.09 -10.67
CA ASP A 161 13.89 13.87 -11.72
C ASP A 161 12.56 14.42 -11.21
N THR A 162 12.44 15.74 -11.19
CA THR A 162 11.25 16.46 -10.73
C THR A 162 10.45 17.09 -11.88
N ARG A 163 10.77 16.76 -13.14
CA ARG A 163 9.98 17.22 -14.28
C ARG A 163 8.61 16.57 -14.22
N ILE A 164 7.58 17.36 -14.47
CA ILE A 164 6.18 16.96 -14.46
C ILE A 164 5.62 17.12 -15.86
N TRP A 165 4.84 16.15 -16.30
CA TRP A 165 4.08 16.19 -17.54
C TRP A 165 2.61 16.51 -17.20
N ASP A 166 2.20 17.75 -17.46
CA ASP A 166 0.82 18.14 -17.18
C ASP A 166 -0.16 17.40 -18.09
N ALA A 167 -1.33 17.08 -17.54
CA ALA A 167 -2.40 16.47 -18.31
C ALA A 167 -2.88 17.42 -19.41
N PRO A 168 -3.10 16.93 -20.64
CA PRO A 168 -3.57 17.78 -21.75
C PRO A 168 -4.96 18.34 -21.45
N MET A 169 -5.24 19.55 -21.93
CA MET A 169 -6.57 20.16 -21.79
C MET A 169 -7.64 19.38 -22.57
N GLN A 170 -7.27 18.80 -23.71
CA GLN A 170 -8.17 18.04 -24.57
C GLN A 170 -7.39 16.95 -25.31
N PHE A 171 -8.02 15.82 -25.54
CA PHE A 171 -7.50 14.72 -26.34
C PHE A 171 -8.08 14.75 -27.75
N LEU A 172 -7.30 14.26 -28.71
CA LEU A 172 -7.82 13.95 -30.04
C LEU A 172 -8.65 12.66 -29.94
N ALA A 173 -9.88 12.69 -30.46
CA ALA A 173 -10.76 11.54 -30.49
C ALA A 173 -10.50 10.65 -31.70
N PRO A 174 -10.61 9.32 -31.58
CA PRO A 174 -10.57 8.42 -32.73
C PRO A 174 -11.83 8.62 -33.59
N SER A 175 -11.76 8.21 -34.85
CA SER A 175 -12.91 8.30 -35.78
C SER A 175 -14.11 7.43 -35.37
N LYS A 176 -13.82 6.35 -34.67
CA LYS A 176 -14.81 5.42 -34.11
C LYS A 176 -14.31 4.90 -32.78
N TRP A 177 -15.18 4.90 -31.80
CA TRP A 177 -14.89 4.30 -30.49
C TRP A 177 -15.15 2.79 -30.52
N PRO A 178 -14.24 1.97 -29.95
CA PRO A 178 -14.50 0.56 -29.74
C PRO A 178 -15.56 0.34 -28.66
N GLN A 179 -16.12 -0.87 -28.60
CA GLN A 179 -17.03 -1.23 -27.51
C GLN A 179 -16.31 -1.23 -26.17
N SER A 180 -17.02 -0.88 -25.12
CA SER A 180 -16.56 -0.86 -23.73
C SER A 180 -17.55 -1.59 -22.84
N LEU A 181 -17.05 -2.32 -21.85
CA LEU A 181 -17.88 -2.80 -20.75
C LEU A 181 -18.32 -1.62 -19.87
N ALA A 182 -19.40 -1.80 -19.13
CA ALA A 182 -19.81 -0.87 -18.09
C ALA A 182 -18.90 -1.00 -16.85
N LEU A 183 -18.71 0.11 -16.14
CA LEU A 183 -18.05 0.07 -14.83
C LEU A 183 -18.89 -0.74 -13.85
N THR A 184 -18.27 -1.71 -13.19
CA THR A 184 -18.86 -2.48 -12.11
C THR A 184 -18.53 -1.84 -10.77
N LYS A 185 -19.39 -2.08 -9.77
CA LYS A 185 -19.13 -1.62 -8.40
C LYS A 185 -18.85 -2.84 -7.51
N THR A 186 -17.70 -2.86 -6.91
CA THR A 186 -17.35 -3.89 -5.92
C THR A 186 -18.15 -3.68 -4.63
N ASN A 187 -18.73 -4.75 -4.10
CA ASN A 187 -19.37 -4.74 -2.80
C ASN A 187 -18.31 -4.65 -1.70
N LEU A 188 -18.57 -3.82 -0.70
CA LEU A 188 -17.70 -3.70 0.45
C LEU A 188 -17.80 -4.93 1.34
N PRO A 189 -16.69 -5.37 1.95
CA PRO A 189 -16.72 -6.44 2.93
C PRO A 189 -17.42 -5.98 4.22
N GLU A 190 -17.94 -6.94 4.96
CA GLU A 190 -18.59 -6.69 6.24
C GLU A 190 -17.70 -5.87 7.18
N GLY A 191 -18.30 -4.88 7.85
CA GLY A 191 -17.64 -3.98 8.78
C GLY A 191 -16.95 -2.76 8.13
N ALA A 192 -16.81 -2.71 6.82
CA ALA A 192 -16.26 -1.55 6.11
C ALA A 192 -17.37 -0.52 5.85
N HIS A 193 -17.54 0.42 6.77
CA HIS A 193 -18.63 1.41 6.72
C HIS A 193 -18.17 2.87 6.78
N ALA A 194 -16.86 3.11 6.99
CA ALA A 194 -16.29 4.45 7.08
C ALA A 194 -15.34 4.76 5.90
N LEU A 195 -15.70 4.28 4.70
CA LEU A 195 -14.92 4.54 3.47
C LEU A 195 -15.31 5.85 2.78
N ASP A 196 -16.45 6.45 3.14
CA ASP A 196 -16.92 7.75 2.67
C ASP A 196 -15.98 8.91 3.02
N GLN A 197 -15.10 8.73 4.00
CA GLN A 197 -14.02 9.67 4.32
C GLN A 197 -12.94 9.77 3.24
N TRP A 198 -12.89 8.80 2.33
CA TRP A 198 -11.94 8.76 1.23
C TRP A 198 -12.53 9.38 -0.04
N GLN A 199 -11.67 9.99 -0.82
CA GLN A 199 -12.00 10.53 -2.14
C GLN A 199 -11.04 9.95 -3.19
N PRO A 200 -11.29 8.71 -3.70
CA PRO A 200 -10.48 8.12 -4.75
C PRO A 200 -10.45 8.97 -6.03
N GLY A 201 -9.43 8.74 -6.85
CA GLY A 201 -9.21 9.47 -8.10
C GLY A 201 -8.17 10.59 -7.98
N GLU A 202 -7.68 11.05 -9.11
CA GLU A 202 -6.61 12.05 -9.23
C GLU A 202 -6.94 13.37 -8.49
N ALA A 203 -8.16 13.86 -8.62
CA ALA A 203 -8.60 15.07 -7.92
C ALA A 203 -8.58 14.91 -6.40
N GLY A 204 -8.98 13.74 -5.87
CA GLY A 204 -8.89 13.40 -4.46
C GLY A 204 -7.45 13.32 -3.97
N ALA A 205 -6.55 12.73 -4.76
CA ALA A 205 -5.13 12.66 -4.48
C ALA A 205 -4.49 14.06 -4.37
N ARG A 206 -4.78 14.94 -5.33
CA ARG A 206 -4.30 16.33 -5.33
C ARG A 206 -4.82 17.12 -4.12
N LYS A 207 -6.10 17.00 -3.81
CA LYS A 207 -6.70 17.64 -2.62
C LYS A 207 -6.05 17.12 -1.33
N THR A 208 -5.80 15.82 -1.24
CA THR A 208 -5.14 15.20 -0.09
C THR A 208 -3.69 15.69 0.05
N LEU A 209 -2.93 15.78 -1.06
CA LEU A 209 -1.58 16.33 -1.05
C LEU A 209 -1.59 17.80 -0.63
N HIS A 210 -2.44 18.61 -1.21
CA HIS A 210 -2.54 20.05 -0.88
C HIS A 210 -2.81 20.25 0.62
N ARG A 211 -3.81 19.53 1.18
CA ARG A 211 -4.10 19.59 2.61
C ARG A 211 -2.91 19.14 3.45
N PHE A 212 -2.23 18.07 3.05
CA PHE A 212 -1.04 17.60 3.75
C PHE A 212 0.07 18.66 3.77
N LEU A 213 0.37 19.28 2.63
CA LEU A 213 1.43 20.29 2.52
C LEU A 213 1.08 21.61 3.23
N SER A 214 -0.20 21.99 3.29
CA SER A 214 -0.64 23.22 3.95
C SER A 214 -0.83 23.09 5.46
N GLU A 215 -1.21 21.91 5.96
CA GLU A 215 -1.65 21.74 7.35
C GLU A 215 -0.80 20.73 8.13
N ASN A 216 -0.61 19.53 7.56
CA ASN A 216 -0.19 18.35 8.33
C ASN A 216 1.31 18.03 8.22
N ILE A 217 2.03 18.63 7.28
CA ILE A 217 3.47 18.37 7.10
C ILE A 217 4.31 19.09 8.16
N HIS A 218 3.79 20.19 8.72
CA HIS A 218 4.47 20.94 9.78
C HIS A 218 4.50 20.12 11.07
N GLY A 219 5.69 19.75 11.53
CA GLY A 219 5.90 18.84 12.65
C GLY A 219 5.70 17.37 12.28
N TYR A 220 5.73 17.01 11.01
CA TYR A 220 5.59 15.64 10.52
C TYR A 220 6.60 14.68 11.16
N ALA A 221 7.85 15.11 11.29
CA ALA A 221 8.92 14.27 11.84
C ALA A 221 8.60 13.75 13.24
N ASP A 222 7.98 14.60 14.07
CA ASP A 222 7.63 14.28 15.46
C ASP A 222 6.20 13.71 15.59
N GLY A 223 5.28 14.19 14.75
CA GLY A 223 3.85 13.86 14.83
C GLY A 223 3.45 12.53 14.18
N ARG A 224 4.17 12.11 13.16
CA ARG A 224 3.81 10.96 12.32
C ARG A 224 3.66 9.62 13.02
N ASP A 225 4.23 9.48 14.20
CA ASP A 225 4.15 8.22 14.98
C ASP A 225 2.93 8.16 15.91
N PHE A 226 2.17 9.25 16.06
CA PHE A 226 1.02 9.34 16.96
C PHE A 226 -0.29 9.13 16.16
N PRO A 227 -0.97 7.97 16.31
CA PRO A 227 -2.13 7.65 15.49
C PRO A 227 -3.36 8.54 15.73
N ALA A 228 -3.42 9.20 16.89
CA ALA A 228 -4.48 10.16 17.22
C ALA A 228 -4.32 11.50 16.48
N LYS A 229 -3.11 11.82 16.01
CA LYS A 229 -2.80 13.09 15.35
C LYS A 229 -3.05 13.00 13.84
N PRO A 230 -3.57 14.05 13.19
CA PRO A 230 -3.73 14.09 11.72
C PRO A 230 -2.39 14.40 11.03
N ALA A 231 -1.28 13.78 11.47
CA ALA A 231 0.09 14.12 11.06
C ALA A 231 0.63 13.22 9.91
N THR A 232 -0.23 12.43 9.27
CA THR A 232 0.18 11.59 8.11
C THR A 232 -0.44 12.11 6.83
N SER A 233 0.22 11.83 5.69
CA SER A 233 -0.26 12.29 4.38
C SER A 233 -1.55 11.63 3.91
N ARG A 234 -1.82 10.39 4.35
CA ARG A 234 -2.92 9.54 3.87
C ARG A 234 -2.92 9.31 2.34
N LEU A 235 -1.76 9.43 1.69
CA LEU A 235 -1.60 9.28 0.24
C LEU A 235 -1.31 7.85 -0.22
N ALA A 236 -1.13 6.90 0.69
CA ALA A 236 -0.77 5.54 0.34
C ALA A 236 -1.78 4.84 -0.60
N PRO A 237 -3.12 4.94 -0.43
CA PRO A 237 -4.06 4.37 -1.39
C PRO A 237 -3.99 5.03 -2.77
N HIS A 238 -3.80 6.34 -2.83
CA HIS A 238 -3.61 7.08 -4.08
C HIS A 238 -2.35 6.65 -4.84
N LEU A 239 -1.25 6.41 -4.09
CA LEU A 239 -0.02 5.87 -4.68
C LEU A 239 -0.17 4.42 -5.13
N ARG A 240 -0.99 3.62 -4.42
CA ARG A 240 -1.26 2.22 -4.78
C ARG A 240 -1.93 2.10 -6.15
N TRP A 241 -2.91 2.94 -6.42
CA TRP A 241 -3.63 2.95 -7.70
C TRP A 241 -3.07 3.96 -8.71
N GLY A 242 -1.97 4.64 -8.32
CA GLY A 242 -1.27 5.56 -9.21
C GLY A 242 -2.06 6.80 -9.59
N GLU A 243 -2.98 7.23 -8.72
CA GLU A 243 -3.75 8.47 -8.87
C GLU A 243 -2.89 9.73 -8.69
N ILE A 244 -1.69 9.55 -8.14
CA ILE A 244 -0.64 10.55 -8.04
C ILE A 244 0.72 9.88 -8.19
N SER A 245 1.67 10.54 -8.84
CA SER A 245 3.02 10.01 -9.00
C SER A 245 3.90 10.32 -7.79
N PRO A 246 4.89 9.47 -7.45
CA PRO A 246 5.89 9.79 -6.43
C PRO A 246 6.75 11.00 -6.84
N ARG A 247 6.92 11.27 -8.13
CA ARG A 247 7.63 12.42 -8.69
C ARG A 247 6.91 13.73 -8.35
N ARG A 248 5.58 13.77 -8.53
CA ARG A 248 4.78 14.93 -8.15
C ARG A 248 4.82 15.18 -6.64
N LEU A 249 4.72 14.12 -5.82
CA LEU A 249 4.88 14.26 -4.37
C LEU A 249 6.24 14.88 -4.02
N PHE A 250 7.30 14.40 -4.67
CA PHE A 250 8.64 14.92 -4.42
C PHE A 250 8.78 16.37 -4.87
N ALA A 251 8.32 16.72 -6.07
CA ALA A 251 8.38 18.06 -6.64
C ALA A 251 7.62 19.09 -5.79
N GLU A 252 6.33 18.80 -5.48
CA GLU A 252 5.51 19.74 -4.70
C GLU A 252 5.97 19.88 -3.26
N THR A 253 6.43 18.78 -2.63
CA THR A 253 7.00 18.85 -1.28
C THR A 253 8.32 19.63 -1.28
N SER A 254 9.15 19.52 -2.33
CA SER A 254 10.39 20.30 -2.45
C SER A 254 10.14 21.81 -2.58
N ALA A 255 9.03 22.20 -3.18
CA ALA A 255 8.63 23.59 -3.35
C ALA A 255 7.87 24.17 -2.15
N ALA A 256 7.41 23.33 -1.23
CA ALA A 256 6.60 23.75 -0.10
C ALA A 256 7.47 24.45 1.00
N PRO A 257 6.95 25.46 1.70
CA PRO A 257 7.67 26.16 2.79
C PRO A 257 7.66 25.32 4.08
N VAL A 258 8.40 24.23 4.08
CA VAL A 258 8.44 23.22 5.14
C VAL A 258 9.85 23.14 5.74
N SER A 259 9.94 22.76 7.02
CA SER A 259 11.25 22.55 7.64
C SER A 259 12.04 21.43 6.94
N ASP A 260 13.35 21.57 6.82
CA ASP A 260 14.23 20.54 6.25
C ASP A 260 14.07 19.17 6.95
N ASN A 261 13.77 19.18 8.25
CA ASN A 261 13.58 17.95 9.02
C ASN A 261 12.31 17.20 8.61
N ASP A 262 11.19 17.92 8.51
CA ASP A 262 9.91 17.35 8.10
C ASP A 262 9.97 16.87 6.66
N GLN A 263 10.55 17.67 5.76
CA GLN A 263 10.74 17.34 4.36
C GLN A 263 11.60 16.08 4.18
N ARG A 264 12.79 16.04 4.81
CA ARG A 264 13.67 14.85 4.76
C ARG A 264 12.98 13.60 5.30
N LYS A 265 12.20 13.76 6.38
CA LYS A 265 11.48 12.64 6.97
C LYS A 265 10.38 12.12 6.04
N PHE A 266 9.64 13.01 5.39
CA PHE A 266 8.63 12.62 4.41
C PHE A 266 9.23 11.95 3.17
N PHE A 267 10.32 12.51 2.64
CA PHE A 267 11.03 11.91 1.50
C PHE A 267 11.60 10.53 1.83
N ALA A 268 12.02 10.29 3.06
CA ALA A 268 12.45 8.96 3.47
C ALA A 268 11.30 7.93 3.37
N GLU A 269 10.04 8.33 3.59
CA GLU A 269 8.90 7.39 3.42
C GLU A 269 8.64 7.08 1.93
N ILE A 270 8.81 8.07 1.04
CA ILE A 270 8.81 7.79 -0.41
C ILE A 270 9.98 6.86 -0.77
N GLY A 271 11.14 7.10 -0.18
CA GLY A 271 12.33 6.24 -0.35
C GLY A 271 12.09 4.79 0.12
N TRP A 272 11.37 4.58 1.21
CA TRP A 272 10.98 3.23 1.67
C TRP A 272 10.10 2.49 0.66
N ARG A 273 9.20 3.20 -0.01
CA ARG A 273 8.41 2.64 -1.11
C ARG A 273 9.33 2.20 -2.27
N GLU A 274 10.25 3.05 -2.71
CA GLU A 274 11.22 2.70 -3.76
C GLU A 274 12.08 1.49 -3.36
N PHE A 275 12.54 1.43 -2.10
CA PHE A 275 13.30 0.31 -1.57
C PHE A 275 12.51 -1.00 -1.55
N SER A 276 11.22 -0.94 -1.21
CA SER A 276 10.33 -2.11 -1.25
C SER A 276 10.18 -2.65 -2.67
N TYR A 277 10.02 -1.77 -3.67
CA TYR A 277 9.94 -2.18 -5.07
C TYR A 277 11.27 -2.74 -5.60
N GLN A 278 12.42 -2.15 -5.23
CA GLN A 278 13.72 -2.73 -5.54
C GLN A 278 13.86 -4.13 -4.94
N THR A 279 13.44 -4.27 -3.67
CA THR A 279 13.50 -5.55 -2.97
C THR A 279 12.64 -6.60 -3.65
N LEU A 280 11.39 -6.27 -4.01
CA LEU A 280 10.49 -7.18 -4.74
C LEU A 280 11.04 -7.57 -6.11
N PHE A 281 11.51 -6.60 -6.90
CA PHE A 281 12.04 -6.84 -8.25
C PHE A 281 13.21 -7.83 -8.25
N HIS A 282 14.12 -7.71 -7.29
CA HIS A 282 15.27 -8.60 -7.17
C HIS A 282 14.98 -9.91 -6.40
N ASN A 283 13.80 -10.02 -5.77
CA ASN A 283 13.35 -11.20 -5.05
C ASN A 283 11.89 -11.51 -5.43
N PRO A 284 11.63 -12.06 -6.62
CA PRO A 284 10.26 -12.23 -7.15
C PRO A 284 9.37 -13.10 -6.26
N ASN A 285 9.96 -14.00 -5.46
CA ASN A 285 9.25 -14.86 -4.52
C ASN A 285 9.10 -14.25 -3.12
N LEU A 286 9.28 -12.92 -2.96
CA LEU A 286 9.25 -12.23 -1.67
C LEU A 286 7.98 -12.54 -0.86
N LYS A 287 6.85 -12.71 -1.51
CA LYS A 287 5.56 -13.02 -0.87
C LYS A 287 5.55 -14.36 -0.13
N THR A 288 6.31 -15.33 -0.61
CA THR A 288 6.30 -16.72 -0.10
C THR A 288 7.58 -17.13 0.60
N THR A 289 8.70 -16.46 0.29
CA THR A 289 10.02 -16.84 0.77
C THR A 289 10.65 -15.73 1.59
N CYS A 290 11.16 -16.07 2.78
CA CYS A 290 11.88 -15.14 3.64
C CYS A 290 13.23 -14.73 3.02
N LEU A 291 13.58 -13.44 3.08
CA LEU A 291 14.91 -12.99 2.63
C LEU A 291 16.05 -13.54 3.48
N GLN A 292 15.80 -13.86 4.74
CA GLN A 292 16.73 -14.57 5.61
C GLN A 292 16.27 -16.02 5.73
N PRO A 293 16.93 -16.98 5.05
CA PRO A 293 16.47 -18.38 4.93
C PRO A 293 16.24 -19.11 6.25
N LYS A 294 16.99 -18.76 7.31
CA LYS A 294 16.82 -19.40 8.63
C LYS A 294 15.38 -19.28 9.18
N PHE A 295 14.63 -18.25 8.79
CA PHE A 295 13.24 -18.07 9.22
C PHE A 295 12.24 -18.99 8.53
N GLU A 296 12.63 -19.70 7.47
CA GLU A 296 11.75 -20.73 6.87
C GLU A 296 11.53 -21.91 7.83
N ALA A 297 12.47 -22.15 8.75
CA ALA A 297 12.35 -23.16 9.79
C ALA A 297 11.68 -22.66 11.08
N PHE A 298 11.11 -21.43 11.08
CA PHE A 298 10.47 -20.89 12.27
C PHE A 298 9.22 -21.73 12.62
N PRO A 299 9.09 -22.27 13.86
CA PRO A 299 8.00 -23.14 14.24
C PRO A 299 6.72 -22.37 14.55
N TRP A 300 5.99 -22.00 13.50
CA TRP A 300 4.69 -21.35 13.62
C TRP A 300 3.69 -22.25 14.34
N ARG A 301 2.81 -21.64 15.15
CA ARG A 301 1.70 -22.38 15.78
C ARG A 301 0.62 -22.66 14.74
N GLU A 302 0.09 -23.87 14.83
CA GLU A 302 -1.01 -24.39 14.01
C GLU A 302 -2.08 -25.05 14.92
N GLY A 303 -3.21 -25.43 14.32
CA GLY A 303 -4.32 -26.09 15.02
C GLY A 303 -5.38 -25.11 15.53
N ALA A 304 -6.43 -25.65 16.21
CA ALA A 304 -7.62 -24.90 16.58
C ALA A 304 -7.36 -23.68 17.45
N GLU A 305 -6.50 -23.82 18.47
CA GLU A 305 -6.15 -22.68 19.34
C GLU A 305 -5.44 -21.53 18.60
N ALA A 306 -4.56 -21.86 17.63
CA ALA A 306 -3.93 -20.83 16.81
C ALA A 306 -4.93 -20.17 15.86
N GLU A 307 -5.93 -20.90 15.40
CA GLU A 307 -7.01 -20.35 14.58
C GLU A 307 -7.91 -19.43 15.39
N ASP A 308 -8.30 -19.81 16.59
CA ASP A 308 -9.09 -18.98 17.51
C ASP A 308 -8.34 -17.68 17.84
N ASP A 309 -7.04 -17.75 18.11
CA ASP A 309 -6.19 -16.58 18.33
C ASP A 309 -6.09 -15.70 17.08
N PHE A 310 -6.01 -16.28 15.90
CA PHE A 310 -5.98 -15.53 14.64
C PHE A 310 -7.31 -14.81 14.38
N GLU A 311 -8.44 -15.48 14.62
CA GLU A 311 -9.76 -14.86 14.53
C GLU A 311 -9.92 -13.72 15.55
N ALA A 312 -9.45 -13.90 16.80
CA ALA A 312 -9.45 -12.86 17.80
C ALA A 312 -8.63 -11.64 17.35
N TRP A 313 -7.46 -11.87 16.75
CA TRP A 313 -6.62 -10.81 16.18
C TRP A 313 -7.34 -10.08 15.02
N LYS A 314 -7.89 -10.81 14.04
CA LYS A 314 -8.63 -10.24 12.91
C LYS A 314 -9.80 -9.38 13.35
N ASN A 315 -10.49 -9.79 14.41
CA ASN A 315 -11.67 -9.12 14.93
C ASN A 315 -11.38 -7.97 15.91
N GLY A 316 -10.11 -7.79 16.32
CA GLY A 316 -9.74 -6.79 17.33
C GLY A 316 -10.34 -7.12 18.71
N THR A 317 -10.17 -8.38 19.13
CA THR A 317 -10.65 -8.93 20.40
C THR A 317 -9.55 -9.69 21.14
N THR A 318 -8.28 -9.25 20.99
CA THR A 318 -7.13 -9.90 21.64
C THR A 318 -7.01 -9.59 23.13
N GLY A 319 -7.72 -8.57 23.61
CA GLY A 319 -7.58 -8.03 24.95
C GLY A 319 -6.41 -7.04 25.11
N TYR A 320 -5.70 -6.72 24.03
CA TYR A 320 -4.65 -5.69 23.98
C TYR A 320 -5.16 -4.44 23.26
N PRO A 321 -5.55 -3.37 23.98
CA PRO A 321 -6.33 -2.26 23.42
C PRO A 321 -5.73 -1.59 22.19
N ILE A 322 -4.41 -1.35 22.13
CA ILE A 322 -3.79 -0.72 20.95
C ILE A 322 -3.79 -1.63 19.71
N VAL A 323 -3.71 -2.97 19.92
CA VAL A 323 -3.82 -3.96 18.84
C VAL A 323 -5.25 -4.02 18.35
N ASP A 324 -6.20 -4.14 19.27
CA ASP A 324 -7.63 -4.25 18.97
C ASP A 324 -8.14 -2.99 18.26
N ALA A 325 -7.73 -1.80 18.73
CA ALA A 325 -8.06 -0.53 18.08
C ALA A 325 -7.57 -0.50 16.62
N GLY A 326 -6.34 -0.96 16.37
CA GLY A 326 -5.80 -1.04 15.02
C GLY A 326 -6.57 -1.98 14.10
N MET A 327 -6.91 -3.16 14.58
CA MET A 327 -7.65 -4.14 13.79
C MET A 327 -9.09 -3.68 13.51
N ARG A 328 -9.73 -2.98 14.46
CA ARG A 328 -11.06 -2.38 14.26
C ARG A 328 -10.99 -1.17 13.31
N GLU A 329 -9.94 -0.31 13.39
CA GLU A 329 -9.70 0.73 12.38
C GLU A 329 -9.62 0.12 10.98
N LEU A 330 -8.81 -0.91 10.81
CA LEU A 330 -8.64 -1.60 9.54
C LEU A 330 -9.97 -2.11 8.96
N ARG A 331 -10.78 -2.78 9.79
CA ARG A 331 -12.08 -3.31 9.35
C ARG A 331 -13.07 -2.23 8.94
N GLN A 332 -13.09 -1.10 9.67
CA GLN A 332 -14.05 -0.02 9.45
C GLN A 332 -13.67 0.88 8.27
N THR A 333 -12.38 1.15 8.10
CA THR A 333 -11.91 2.25 7.23
C THR A 333 -11.06 1.81 6.05
N GLY A 334 -10.66 0.52 5.98
CA GLY A 334 -9.70 0.04 4.99
C GLY A 334 -8.28 0.61 5.18
N TYR A 335 -8.00 1.20 6.34
CA TYR A 335 -6.72 1.82 6.67
C TYR A 335 -6.30 1.46 8.10
N MET A 336 -5.01 1.51 8.36
CA MET A 336 -4.45 1.46 9.70
C MET A 336 -3.20 2.34 9.73
N HIS A 337 -3.06 3.14 10.78
CA HIS A 337 -1.88 3.99 10.97
C HIS A 337 -0.59 3.16 11.02
N ASN A 338 0.50 3.60 10.33
CA ASN A 338 1.74 2.81 10.19
C ASN A 338 2.29 2.29 11.52
N ARG A 339 2.34 3.13 12.56
CA ARG A 339 2.81 2.71 13.90
C ARG A 339 1.99 1.55 14.44
N VAL A 340 0.70 1.59 14.25
CA VAL A 340 -0.22 0.55 14.73
C VAL A 340 -0.10 -0.72 13.89
N ARG A 341 0.12 -0.62 12.56
CA ARG A 341 0.44 -1.79 11.70
C ARG A 341 1.65 -2.56 12.25
N MET A 342 2.71 -1.85 12.63
CA MET A 342 3.90 -2.49 13.22
C MET A 342 3.60 -3.21 14.54
N ILE A 343 2.76 -2.61 15.39
CA ILE A 343 2.38 -3.19 16.69
C ILE A 343 1.50 -4.42 16.48
N ALA A 344 0.46 -4.31 15.66
CA ALA A 344 -0.48 -5.40 15.37
C ALA A 344 0.21 -6.59 14.66
N ALA A 345 1.09 -6.32 13.69
CA ALA A 345 1.87 -7.35 13.02
C ALA A 345 2.86 -8.02 13.98
N SER A 346 3.58 -7.25 14.80
CA SER A 346 4.48 -7.81 15.82
C SER A 346 3.73 -8.69 16.84
N PHE A 347 2.50 -8.32 17.20
CA PHE A 347 1.68 -9.13 18.11
C PHE A 347 1.33 -10.48 17.47
N LEU A 348 0.81 -10.48 16.24
CA LEU A 348 0.49 -11.71 15.52
C LEU A 348 1.69 -12.66 15.43
N ILE A 349 2.83 -12.13 14.97
CA ILE A 349 4.03 -12.93 14.69
C ILE A 349 4.69 -13.43 15.97
N LYS A 350 4.78 -12.60 17.00
CA LYS A 350 5.68 -12.82 18.13
C LYS A 350 4.97 -13.16 19.44
N HIS A 351 3.75 -12.67 19.65
CA HIS A 351 2.93 -13.07 20.78
C HIS A 351 2.14 -14.32 20.46
N LEU A 352 1.54 -14.39 19.28
CA LEU A 352 0.71 -15.53 18.90
C LEU A 352 1.48 -16.61 18.14
N LEU A 353 2.69 -16.33 17.65
CA LEU A 353 3.51 -17.22 16.81
C LEU A 353 2.74 -17.72 15.57
N ILE A 354 1.93 -16.86 14.97
CA ILE A 354 1.20 -17.14 13.73
C ILE A 354 2.04 -16.63 12.56
N ASP A 355 2.09 -17.44 11.48
CA ASP A 355 2.89 -17.14 10.30
C ASP A 355 2.55 -15.75 9.73
N TRP A 356 3.58 -14.95 9.49
CA TRP A 356 3.47 -13.60 8.95
C TRP A 356 2.73 -13.57 7.61
N ARG A 357 2.79 -14.65 6.81
CA ARG A 357 2.08 -14.75 5.52
C ARG A 357 0.57 -14.70 5.68
N ARG A 358 0.04 -15.24 6.80
CA ARG A 358 -1.39 -15.16 7.12
C ARG A 358 -1.81 -13.72 7.43
N GLY A 359 -1.01 -13.00 8.20
CA GLY A 359 -1.24 -11.58 8.50
C GLY A 359 -1.11 -10.70 7.25
N GLU A 360 -0.10 -10.98 6.40
CA GLU A 360 0.09 -10.31 5.11
C GLU A 360 -1.14 -10.47 4.20
N ALA A 361 -1.68 -11.68 4.12
CA ALA A 361 -2.87 -11.98 3.34
C ALA A 361 -4.12 -11.27 3.89
N TRP A 362 -4.27 -11.18 5.20
CA TRP A 362 -5.37 -10.44 5.82
C TRP A 362 -5.28 -8.93 5.56
N PHE A 363 -4.08 -8.35 5.66
CA PHE A 363 -3.85 -6.94 5.32
C PHE A 363 -4.09 -6.68 3.83
N TRP A 364 -3.67 -7.61 2.97
CA TRP A 364 -3.96 -7.53 1.53
C TRP A 364 -5.46 -7.46 1.25
N GLU A 365 -6.25 -8.26 1.95
CA GLU A 365 -7.72 -8.30 1.78
C GLU A 365 -8.40 -7.01 2.29
N ARG A 366 -7.89 -6.42 3.36
CA ARG A 366 -8.59 -5.35 4.09
C ARG A 366 -8.06 -3.94 3.82
N LEU A 367 -6.84 -3.77 3.36
CA LEU A 367 -6.25 -2.45 3.13
C LEU A 367 -6.63 -1.88 1.77
N ALA A 368 -7.04 -0.61 1.74
CA ALA A 368 -7.19 0.17 0.51
C ALA A 368 -5.85 0.40 -0.20
N ASP A 369 -4.76 0.48 0.58
CA ASP A 369 -3.39 0.69 0.10
C ASP A 369 -2.56 -0.60 0.00
N ALA A 370 -3.19 -1.77 -0.06
CA ALA A 370 -2.50 -3.04 -0.23
C ALA A 370 -1.65 -3.05 -1.51
N ASP A 371 -0.35 -2.95 -1.34
CA ASP A 371 0.64 -2.86 -2.42
C ASP A 371 1.55 -4.10 -2.42
N PRO A 372 1.83 -4.73 -3.56
CA PRO A 372 2.56 -5.99 -3.61
C PRO A 372 3.98 -5.90 -3.04
N ALA A 373 4.66 -4.76 -3.19
CA ALA A 373 5.99 -4.55 -2.66
C ALA A 373 5.94 -4.15 -1.18
N ASN A 374 5.16 -3.11 -0.85
CA ASN A 374 5.18 -2.51 0.47
C ASN A 374 4.54 -3.41 1.53
N ASN A 375 3.42 -4.09 1.23
CA ASN A 375 2.77 -4.98 2.18
C ASN A 375 3.71 -6.11 2.58
N THR A 376 4.21 -6.86 1.61
CA THR A 376 5.08 -8.01 1.87
C THR A 376 6.41 -7.62 2.51
N ALA A 377 7.09 -6.58 2.01
CA ALA A 377 8.36 -6.12 2.57
C ALA A 377 8.20 -5.67 4.04
N SER A 378 7.10 -4.96 4.36
CA SER A 378 6.82 -4.50 5.73
C SER A 378 6.52 -5.66 6.67
N TRP A 379 5.77 -6.67 6.23
CA TRP A 379 5.50 -7.86 7.02
C TRP A 379 6.78 -8.65 7.32
N GLN A 380 7.65 -8.84 6.33
CA GLN A 380 8.94 -9.48 6.53
C GLN A 380 9.87 -8.65 7.44
N TRP A 381 9.82 -7.30 7.31
CA TRP A 381 10.58 -6.42 8.21
C TRP A 381 10.15 -6.62 9.67
N VAL A 382 8.85 -6.62 9.95
CA VAL A 382 8.34 -6.88 11.31
C VAL A 382 8.67 -8.29 11.76
N ALA A 383 8.57 -9.30 10.88
CA ALA A 383 8.93 -10.69 11.21
C ALA A 383 10.40 -10.83 11.59
N GLY A 384 11.28 -9.98 11.09
CA GLY A 384 12.71 -10.04 11.28
C GLY A 384 13.46 -10.80 10.18
N CYS A 385 12.74 -11.29 9.18
CA CYS A 385 13.29 -12.05 8.05
C CYS A 385 13.48 -11.24 6.77
N GLY A 386 13.10 -9.95 6.76
CA GLY A 386 13.14 -9.08 5.59
C GLY A 386 14.45 -8.31 5.41
N ALA A 387 14.44 -7.44 4.37
CA ALA A 387 15.52 -6.48 4.14
C ALA A 387 15.52 -5.41 5.25
N ASP A 388 16.73 -4.98 5.63
CA ASP A 388 16.94 -3.98 6.70
C ASP A 388 16.22 -4.33 8.02
N ALA A 389 15.91 -5.60 8.24
CA ALA A 389 15.35 -6.04 9.50
C ALA A 389 16.30 -5.71 10.64
N ALA A 390 15.73 -5.33 11.78
CA ALA A 390 16.51 -4.96 12.96
C ALA A 390 17.52 -6.06 13.29
N PRO A 391 18.75 -5.71 13.73
CA PRO A 391 19.83 -6.69 13.99
C PRO A 391 19.49 -7.68 15.10
N TYR A 392 18.45 -7.44 15.86
CA TYR A 392 17.88 -8.34 16.87
C TYR A 392 16.38 -8.51 16.67
N PHE A 393 15.86 -9.65 17.12
CA PHE A 393 14.44 -9.99 17.02
C PHE A 393 13.59 -9.11 17.95
N ARG A 394 13.16 -7.94 17.44
CA ARG A 394 12.46 -6.93 18.21
C ARG A 394 11.01 -7.33 18.48
N ILE A 395 10.64 -7.47 19.74
CA ILE A 395 9.26 -7.72 20.18
C ILE A 395 8.71 -6.42 20.76
N PHE A 396 7.64 -5.91 20.17
CA PHE A 396 6.94 -4.74 20.73
C PHE A 396 6.08 -5.16 21.93
N ASN A 397 6.20 -4.44 23.03
CA ASN A 397 5.26 -4.59 24.14
C ASN A 397 4.03 -3.71 23.87
N PRO A 398 2.84 -4.27 23.58
CA PRO A 398 1.67 -3.48 23.17
C PRO A 398 1.25 -2.45 24.22
N ILE A 399 1.41 -2.75 25.51
CA ILE A 399 1.06 -1.85 26.62
C ILE A 399 1.94 -0.60 26.55
N ILE A 400 3.27 -0.78 26.49
CA ILE A 400 4.23 0.33 26.42
C ILE A 400 4.07 1.12 25.13
N GLN A 401 3.80 0.43 24.00
CA GLN A 401 3.57 1.10 22.72
C GLN A 401 2.31 1.97 22.78
N GLY A 402 1.23 1.48 23.37
CA GLY A 402 0.00 2.26 23.57
C GLY A 402 0.25 3.49 24.42
N GLN A 403 0.87 3.35 25.59
CA GLN A 403 1.21 4.46 26.48
C GLN A 403 2.11 5.51 25.80
N LYS A 404 3.03 5.08 24.94
CA LYS A 404 3.97 5.97 24.25
C LYS A 404 3.35 6.72 23.09
N PHE A 405 2.56 6.05 22.26
CA PHE A 405 2.09 6.61 20.98
C PHE A 405 0.63 7.03 20.98
N ASP A 406 -0.12 6.71 22.03
CA ASP A 406 -1.49 7.21 22.28
C ASP A 406 -1.67 7.56 23.77
N PRO A 407 -0.82 8.45 24.35
CA PRO A 407 -0.75 8.68 25.79
C PRO A 407 -2.10 9.12 26.39
N GLU A 408 -2.90 9.88 25.64
CA GLU A 408 -4.24 10.33 26.05
C GLU A 408 -5.35 9.31 25.73
N GLY A 409 -5.02 8.26 24.99
CA GLY A 409 -5.97 7.23 24.59
C GLY A 409 -7.00 7.65 23.55
N HIS A 410 -6.78 8.76 22.86
CA HIS A 410 -7.76 9.27 21.90
C HIS A 410 -7.96 8.34 20.71
N TYR A 411 -6.88 7.72 20.22
CA TYR A 411 -6.97 6.73 19.15
C TYR A 411 -7.64 5.45 19.64
N THR A 412 -7.17 4.92 20.77
CA THR A 412 -7.70 3.67 21.33
C THR A 412 -9.19 3.78 21.63
N LYS A 413 -9.62 4.84 22.30
CA LYS A 413 -11.03 5.08 22.65
C LYS A 413 -11.94 5.30 21.44
N ARG A 414 -11.42 5.83 20.35
CA ARG A 414 -12.18 5.99 19.09
C ARG A 414 -12.65 4.66 18.53
N TYR A 415 -11.80 3.63 18.58
CA TYR A 415 -12.09 2.31 18.01
C TYR A 415 -12.51 1.28 19.05
N ILE A 416 -12.35 1.59 20.34
CA ILE A 416 -12.79 0.77 21.47
C ILE A 416 -13.60 1.64 22.43
N PRO A 417 -14.83 2.03 22.07
CA PRO A 417 -15.66 2.91 22.88
C PRO A 417 -15.99 2.33 24.26
N GLU A 418 -15.99 1.01 24.40
CA GLU A 418 -16.21 0.30 25.68
C GLU A 418 -15.12 0.60 26.72
N LEU A 419 -13.94 1.11 26.34
CA LEU A 419 -12.87 1.49 27.25
C LEU A 419 -12.80 2.99 27.53
N THR A 420 -13.79 3.77 27.12
CA THR A 420 -13.77 5.25 27.22
C THR A 420 -13.64 5.74 28.68
N GLY A 421 -14.16 4.99 29.65
CA GLY A 421 -14.05 5.30 31.07
C GLY A 421 -12.67 5.07 31.69
N LEU A 422 -11.75 4.40 30.99
CA LEU A 422 -10.38 4.16 31.45
C LEU A 422 -9.42 5.23 30.93
N SER A 423 -8.28 5.40 31.60
CA SER A 423 -7.22 6.34 31.21
C SER A 423 -5.83 5.86 31.63
N GLY A 424 -4.79 6.51 31.13
CA GLY A 424 -3.40 6.23 31.47
C GLY A 424 -3.03 4.76 31.25
N LYS A 425 -2.28 4.18 32.19
CA LYS A 425 -1.82 2.79 32.11
C LYS A 425 -2.98 1.79 32.04
N MET A 426 -4.07 2.04 32.78
CA MET A 426 -5.20 1.11 32.86
C MET A 426 -5.99 1.02 31.54
N LEU A 427 -5.96 2.04 30.71
CA LEU A 427 -6.52 1.96 29.35
C LEU A 427 -5.81 0.90 28.51
N PHE A 428 -4.49 0.76 28.63
CA PHE A 428 -3.67 -0.18 27.81
C PHE A 428 -3.43 -1.54 28.47
N SER A 429 -3.84 -1.69 29.73
CA SER A 429 -3.79 -2.94 30.49
C SER A 429 -4.98 -3.06 31.46
N PRO A 430 -6.22 -3.10 30.93
CA PRO A 430 -7.43 -3.08 31.76
C PRO A 430 -7.52 -4.25 32.75
N TRP A 431 -6.91 -5.39 32.44
CA TRP A 431 -6.87 -6.55 33.35
C TRP A 431 -6.01 -6.36 34.60
N LEU A 432 -5.22 -5.29 34.67
CA LEU A 432 -4.46 -4.90 35.86
C LEU A 432 -5.21 -3.86 36.71
N ALA A 433 -6.37 -3.38 36.26
CA ALA A 433 -7.16 -2.41 36.98
C ALA A 433 -7.88 -3.08 38.15
N LYS A 434 -8.07 -2.32 39.25
CA LYS A 434 -8.88 -2.76 40.37
C LYS A 434 -10.36 -2.83 39.99
N SER A 435 -11.12 -3.70 40.66
CA SER A 435 -12.54 -3.94 40.36
C SER A 435 -13.37 -2.66 40.42
N ASP A 436 -13.14 -1.81 41.45
CA ASP A 436 -13.83 -0.53 41.59
C ASP A 436 -13.61 0.42 40.40
N LEU A 437 -12.38 0.44 39.85
CA LEU A 437 -12.08 1.24 38.67
C LEU A 437 -12.80 0.72 37.42
N LEU A 438 -12.85 -0.62 37.25
CA LEU A 438 -13.56 -1.25 36.14
C LEU A 438 -15.06 -1.03 36.22
N GLU A 439 -15.65 -1.15 37.42
CA GLU A 439 -17.06 -0.89 37.66
C GLU A 439 -17.43 0.57 37.33
N ASN A 440 -16.65 1.54 37.85
CA ASN A 440 -16.84 2.96 37.54
C ASN A 440 -16.70 3.30 36.05
N ALA A 441 -15.88 2.53 35.33
CA ALA A 441 -15.69 2.66 33.88
C ALA A 441 -16.74 1.87 33.09
N ASN A 442 -17.64 1.13 33.71
CA ASN A 442 -18.58 0.17 33.06
C ASN A 442 -17.88 -0.88 32.20
N VAL A 443 -16.71 -1.36 32.61
CA VAL A 443 -15.94 -2.37 31.94
C VAL A 443 -16.06 -3.71 32.66
N GLN A 444 -16.53 -4.74 31.94
CA GLN A 444 -16.59 -6.13 32.42
C GLN A 444 -15.69 -7.00 31.55
N LEU A 445 -14.51 -7.37 32.08
CA LEU A 445 -13.53 -8.19 31.35
C LEU A 445 -14.08 -9.59 31.07
N GLY A 446 -14.02 -9.98 29.80
CA GLY A 446 -14.60 -11.22 29.30
C GLY A 446 -16.07 -11.08 28.86
N GLN A 447 -16.66 -9.89 28.98
CA GLN A 447 -18.02 -9.57 28.52
C GLN A 447 -18.05 -8.33 27.62
N SER A 448 -17.91 -7.11 28.19
CA SER A 448 -17.88 -5.89 27.39
C SER A 448 -16.54 -5.67 26.67
N TYR A 449 -15.44 -6.13 27.26
CA TYR A 449 -14.12 -6.15 26.62
C TYR A 449 -13.38 -7.47 26.97
N PRO A 450 -12.65 -8.10 26.02
CA PRO A 450 -12.00 -9.38 26.24
C PRO A 450 -10.85 -9.31 27.26
N LYS A 451 -10.57 -10.44 27.90
CA LYS A 451 -9.31 -10.66 28.63
C LYS A 451 -8.18 -10.88 27.62
N PRO A 452 -6.91 -10.62 27.99
CA PRO A 452 -5.77 -10.95 27.14
C PRO A 452 -5.76 -12.43 26.77
N ILE A 453 -5.66 -12.72 25.46
CA ILE A 453 -5.59 -14.11 24.95
C ILE A 453 -4.23 -14.76 25.22
N VAL A 454 -3.21 -13.98 25.52
CA VAL A 454 -1.87 -14.44 25.91
C VAL A 454 -1.23 -13.42 26.85
N GLU A 455 -0.46 -13.92 27.83
CA GLU A 455 0.31 -13.06 28.74
C GLU A 455 1.60 -12.57 28.05
N HIS A 456 1.94 -11.26 28.19
CA HIS A 456 3.03 -10.63 27.47
C HIS A 456 4.40 -11.25 27.75
N ASP A 457 4.77 -11.42 29.02
CA ASP A 457 6.11 -11.87 29.41
C ASP A 457 6.33 -13.34 29.01
N PHE A 458 5.30 -14.17 29.17
CA PHE A 458 5.30 -15.55 28.65
C PHE A 458 5.52 -15.57 27.13
N ALA A 459 4.71 -14.84 26.39
CA ALA A 459 4.79 -14.80 24.93
C ALA A 459 6.14 -14.27 24.44
N ARG A 460 6.63 -13.21 25.07
CA ARG A 460 7.95 -12.62 24.77
C ARG A 460 9.09 -13.60 24.98
N ASN A 461 9.12 -14.28 26.14
CA ASN A 461 10.18 -15.23 26.45
C ASN A 461 10.14 -16.44 25.50
N ARG A 462 8.96 -16.99 25.24
CA ARG A 462 8.73 -18.05 24.26
C ARG A 462 9.28 -17.66 22.87
N ALA A 463 8.93 -16.48 22.35
CA ALA A 463 9.40 -16.03 21.06
C ALA A 463 10.93 -15.82 21.00
N LEU A 464 11.55 -15.33 22.08
CA LEU A 464 12.99 -15.15 22.15
C LEU A 464 13.74 -16.50 22.21
N ASP A 465 13.20 -17.48 22.91
CA ASP A 465 13.84 -18.80 23.00
C ASP A 465 13.77 -19.54 21.65
N ILE A 466 12.63 -19.46 20.94
CA ILE A 466 12.52 -19.95 19.57
C ILE A 466 13.53 -19.25 18.67
N PHE A 467 13.62 -17.91 18.72
CA PHE A 467 14.57 -17.17 17.89
C PHE A 467 16.03 -17.55 18.14
N LYS A 468 16.42 -17.79 19.41
CA LYS A 468 17.76 -18.28 19.75
C LYS A 468 18.03 -19.67 19.17
N ALA A 469 17.01 -20.52 19.11
CA ALA A 469 17.13 -21.87 18.56
C ALA A 469 17.26 -21.90 17.02
N LEU A 470 16.97 -20.81 16.33
CA LEU A 470 17.17 -20.66 14.88
C LEU A 470 18.61 -20.24 14.50
N ALA A 471 19.45 -19.96 15.46
CA ALA A 471 20.79 -19.38 15.23
C ALA A 471 21.81 -20.43 14.76
#